data_b060eda9c70d263445f9439da2557a34
#
_entry.id   b060eda9c70d263445f9439da2557a34
#
_cell.length_a   1.000
_cell.length_b   1.000
_cell.length_c   1.000
_cell.angle_alpha   90.00
_cell.angle_beta   90.00
_cell.angle_gamma   90.00
#
_symmetry.space_group_name_H-M   'P 1'
#
loop_
_entity.id
_entity.type
_entity.pdbx_description
1 polymer ?
#
loop_
_entity_poly.entity_id
_entity_poly.type
_entity_poly.pdbx_seq_one_letter_code
_entity_poly.pdbx_strand_id
1 'polypeptide(L)'
;MEQLHKLETMIAGWMKDLPHLPRNFTKWLAENAWWLVIIGVALGVLALMTTLSAMTVGSAVLGALGAPVLGGAFLISSVVSLVGAGISVVVEAMAISPLKTMQKKGWDLLFLSTLVSFAGAVVSSLVSVNIIGVVWAALAAAISFYILLEVKSYFGAKAKLAEKSAE
;
A
#
# COMPACT_ATOMS: atom_id res chain seq x y z
N MET A 1 -7.31 -15.49 -5.19
CA MET A 1 -6.03 -15.61 -5.90
C MET A 1 -6.17 -15.28 -7.40
N GLU A 2 -7.15 -15.85 -8.11
CA GLU A 2 -7.35 -15.60 -9.55
C GLU A 2 -7.62 -14.12 -9.89
N GLN A 3 -8.46 -13.45 -9.10
CA GLN A 3 -8.77 -12.03 -9.30
C GLN A 3 -7.55 -11.13 -9.09
N LEU A 4 -6.73 -11.46 -8.10
CA LEU A 4 -5.48 -10.73 -7.84
C LEU A 4 -4.51 -10.85 -9.02
N HIS A 5 -4.46 -12.01 -9.64
CA HIS A 5 -3.61 -12.28 -10.81
C HIS A 5 -4.09 -11.53 -12.07
N LYS A 6 -5.42 -11.39 -12.24
CA LYS A 6 -5.99 -10.58 -13.33
C LYS A 6 -5.67 -9.09 -13.16
N LEU A 7 -5.80 -8.55 -11.94
CA LEU A 7 -5.44 -7.16 -11.64
C LEU A 7 -3.93 -6.92 -11.84
N GLU A 8 -3.11 -7.84 -11.38
CA GLU A 8 -1.66 -7.79 -11.57
C GLU A 8 -1.28 -7.72 -13.06
N THR A 9 -1.86 -8.62 -13.90
CA THR A 9 -1.60 -8.63 -15.35
C THR A 9 -2.06 -7.36 -16.04
N MET A 10 -3.18 -6.79 -15.61
CA MET A 10 -3.68 -5.53 -16.14
C MET A 10 -2.75 -4.36 -15.80
N ILE A 11 -2.34 -4.24 -14.53
CA ILE A 11 -1.43 -3.18 -14.08
C ILE A 11 -0.05 -3.34 -14.73
N ALA A 12 0.46 -4.58 -14.85
CA ALA A 12 1.70 -4.86 -15.55
C ALA A 12 1.64 -4.47 -17.05
N GLY A 13 0.48 -4.66 -17.67
CA GLY A 13 0.25 -4.21 -19.05
C GLY A 13 0.38 -2.70 -19.23
N TRP A 14 -0.12 -1.91 -18.29
CA TRP A 14 -0.01 -0.44 -18.33
C TRP A 14 1.41 0.07 -18.08
N MET A 15 2.24 -0.72 -17.39
CA MET A 15 3.61 -0.35 -17.02
C MET A 15 4.68 -0.93 -17.97
N LYS A 16 4.27 -1.68 -18.99
CA LYS A 16 5.18 -2.38 -19.91
C LYS A 16 6.18 -1.47 -20.62
N ASP A 17 5.75 -0.25 -20.95
CA ASP A 17 6.55 0.71 -21.73
C ASP A 17 7.40 1.65 -20.85
N LEU A 18 7.37 1.45 -19.53
CA LEU A 18 8.20 2.23 -18.60
C LEU A 18 9.66 1.72 -18.59
N PRO A 19 10.64 2.61 -18.41
CA PRO A 19 12.03 2.21 -18.32
C PRO A 19 12.25 1.31 -17.09
N HIS A 20 12.94 0.19 -17.28
CA HIS A 20 13.27 -0.72 -16.18
C HIS A 20 14.35 -0.16 -15.26
N LEU A 21 14.21 -0.42 -13.97
CA LEU A 21 15.21 -0.05 -12.98
C LEU A 21 16.51 -0.87 -13.15
N PRO A 22 17.68 -0.29 -12.81
CA PRO A 22 18.92 -1.04 -12.84
C PRO A 22 18.87 -2.32 -12.01
N ARG A 23 19.36 -3.43 -12.55
CA ARG A 23 19.31 -4.76 -11.90
C ARG A 23 19.90 -4.78 -10.48
N ASN A 24 20.96 -4.02 -10.25
CA ASN A 24 21.58 -3.94 -8.92
C ASN A 24 20.65 -3.28 -7.89
N PHE A 25 19.89 -2.26 -8.33
CA PHE A 25 18.95 -1.56 -7.48
C PHE A 25 17.70 -2.40 -7.18
N THR A 26 17.13 -3.06 -8.18
CA THR A 26 15.98 -3.95 -7.99
C THR A 26 16.32 -5.15 -7.10
N LYS A 27 17.52 -5.71 -7.27
CA LYS A 27 18.02 -6.77 -6.38
C LYS A 27 18.16 -6.28 -4.94
N TRP A 28 18.78 -5.11 -4.74
CA TRP A 28 18.91 -4.50 -3.41
C TRP A 28 17.54 -4.24 -2.77
N LEU A 29 16.58 -3.69 -3.53
CA LEU A 29 15.21 -3.48 -3.05
C LEU A 29 14.55 -4.79 -2.63
N ALA A 30 14.67 -5.84 -3.43
CA ALA A 30 14.09 -7.15 -3.11
C ALA A 30 14.69 -7.76 -1.85
N GLU A 31 16.01 -7.70 -1.69
CA GLU A 31 16.73 -8.23 -0.52
C GLU A 31 16.43 -7.45 0.76
N ASN A 32 16.16 -6.16 0.64
CA ASN A 32 15.87 -5.25 1.75
C ASN A 32 14.37 -4.99 1.96
N ALA A 33 13.49 -5.56 1.14
CA ALA A 33 12.05 -5.34 1.18
C ALA A 33 11.46 -5.57 2.58
N TRP A 34 11.88 -6.63 3.27
CA TRP A 34 11.36 -6.99 4.59
C TRP A 34 11.57 -5.89 5.65
N TRP A 35 12.75 -5.26 5.63
CA TRP A 35 13.06 -4.22 6.61
C TRP A 35 12.51 -2.85 6.18
N LEU A 36 12.44 -2.57 4.87
CA LEU A 36 11.72 -1.40 4.36
C LEU A 36 10.24 -1.42 4.74
N VAL A 37 9.62 -2.60 4.70
CA VAL A 37 8.24 -2.79 5.16
C VAL A 37 8.10 -2.58 6.67
N ILE A 38 9.08 -2.96 7.49
CA ILE A 38 9.07 -2.63 8.93
C ILE A 38 9.01 -1.11 9.15
N ILE A 39 9.81 -0.34 8.41
CA ILE A 39 9.72 1.13 8.46
C ILE A 39 8.35 1.60 7.99
N GLY A 40 7.84 1.05 6.88
CA GLY A 40 6.50 1.35 6.36
C GLY A 40 5.42 1.11 7.40
N VAL A 41 5.43 -0.04 8.08
CA VAL A 41 4.50 -0.38 9.17
C VAL A 41 4.61 0.63 10.33
N ALA A 42 5.83 0.99 10.75
CA ALA A 42 6.02 1.97 11.82
C ALA A 42 5.46 3.35 11.44
N LEU A 43 5.75 3.81 10.22
CA LEU A 43 5.19 5.05 9.69
C LEU A 43 3.66 4.97 9.51
N GLY A 44 3.14 3.82 9.09
CA GLY A 44 1.72 3.55 8.99
C GLY A 44 1.00 3.66 10.34
N VAL A 45 1.58 3.09 11.40
CA VAL A 45 1.04 3.22 12.77
C VAL A 45 1.05 4.68 13.22
N LEU A 46 2.12 5.42 12.96
CA LEU A 46 2.18 6.86 13.26
C LEU A 46 1.10 7.63 12.47
N ALA A 47 0.90 7.31 11.20
CA ALA A 47 -0.14 7.90 10.37
C ALA A 47 -1.54 7.60 10.90
N LEU A 48 -1.80 6.39 11.39
CA LEU A 48 -3.07 6.04 12.05
C LEU A 48 -3.30 6.88 13.31
N MET A 49 -2.27 7.05 14.15
CA MET A 49 -2.35 7.86 15.36
C MET A 49 -2.61 9.35 15.03
N THR A 50 -1.92 9.89 14.03
CA THR A 50 -2.13 11.28 13.60
C THR A 50 -3.52 11.49 13.00
N THR A 51 -4.02 10.52 12.21
CA THR A 51 -5.38 10.58 11.65
C THR A 51 -6.44 10.53 12.76
N LEU A 52 -6.25 9.68 13.76
CA LEU A 52 -7.16 9.59 14.91
C LEU A 52 -7.20 10.92 15.71
N SER A 53 -6.03 11.51 15.94
CA SER A 53 -5.93 12.82 16.60
C SER A 53 -6.56 13.93 15.77
N ALA A 54 -6.30 13.96 14.45
CA ALA A 54 -6.89 14.93 13.55
C ALA A 54 -8.42 14.79 13.45
N MET A 55 -8.95 13.58 13.51
CA MET A 55 -10.38 13.30 13.50
C MET A 55 -11.09 13.95 14.69
N THR A 56 -10.52 13.84 15.90
CA THR A 56 -11.10 14.39 17.10
C THR A 56 -11.03 15.94 17.11
N VAL A 57 -9.85 16.49 16.85
CA VAL A 57 -9.63 17.94 16.85
C VAL A 57 -10.33 18.61 15.65
N GLY A 58 -10.20 18.04 14.46
CA GLY A 58 -10.76 18.62 13.23
C GLY A 58 -12.29 18.68 13.25
N SER A 59 -12.97 17.63 13.72
CA SER A 59 -14.41 17.63 13.84
C SER A 59 -14.91 18.64 14.87
N ALA A 60 -14.23 18.79 16.01
CA ALA A 60 -14.56 19.75 17.03
C ALA A 60 -14.41 21.19 16.52
N VAL A 61 -13.33 21.49 15.81
CA VAL A 61 -13.08 22.82 15.20
C VAL A 61 -14.15 23.16 14.15
N LEU A 62 -14.47 22.23 13.24
CA LEU A 62 -15.49 22.45 12.21
C LEU A 62 -16.89 22.63 12.82
N GLY A 63 -17.19 21.90 13.90
CA GLY A 63 -18.42 22.09 14.67
C GLY A 63 -18.49 23.48 15.31
N ALA A 64 -17.42 23.93 15.96
CA ALA A 64 -17.32 25.26 16.58
C ALA A 64 -17.41 26.42 15.58
N LEU A 65 -16.94 26.20 14.34
CA LEU A 65 -17.05 27.16 13.24
C LEU A 65 -18.43 27.19 12.55
N GLY A 66 -19.41 26.42 13.04
CA GLY A 66 -20.73 26.34 12.47
C GLY A 66 -20.82 25.59 11.14
N ALA A 67 -19.88 24.70 10.85
CA ALA A 67 -19.83 23.90 9.63
C ALA A 67 -20.09 22.40 9.89
N PRO A 68 -21.24 22.00 10.46
CA PRO A 68 -21.47 20.60 10.88
C PRO A 68 -21.49 19.61 9.72
N VAL A 69 -21.92 20.03 8.53
CA VAL A 69 -21.93 19.18 7.33
C VAL A 69 -20.50 18.83 6.90
N LEU A 70 -19.60 19.80 6.90
CA LEU A 70 -18.17 19.58 6.60
C LEU A 70 -17.52 18.72 7.68
N GLY A 71 -17.88 18.93 8.95
CA GLY A 71 -17.44 18.11 10.06
C GLY A 71 -17.87 16.66 9.91
N GLY A 72 -19.10 16.40 9.49
CA GLY A 72 -19.61 15.06 9.21
C GLY A 72 -18.88 14.37 8.05
N ALA A 73 -18.67 15.05 6.93
CA ALA A 73 -17.92 14.53 5.79
C ALA A 73 -16.46 14.22 6.18
N PHE A 74 -15.84 15.08 6.97
CA PHE A 74 -14.50 14.89 7.50
C PHE A 74 -14.42 13.65 8.41
N LEU A 75 -15.38 13.43 9.30
CA LEU A 75 -15.44 12.24 10.15
C LEU A 75 -15.57 10.97 9.33
N ILE A 76 -16.50 10.92 8.37
CA ILE A 76 -16.70 9.74 7.51
C ILE A 76 -15.44 9.42 6.71
N SER A 77 -14.83 10.42 6.08
CA SER A 77 -13.59 10.22 5.32
C SER A 77 -12.44 9.74 6.19
N SER A 78 -12.33 10.27 7.42
CA SER A 78 -11.31 9.83 8.39
C SER A 78 -11.52 8.39 8.84
N VAL A 79 -12.77 7.97 9.10
CA VAL A 79 -13.09 6.57 9.44
C VAL A 79 -12.74 5.64 8.29
N VAL A 80 -13.11 5.97 7.06
CA VAL A 80 -12.76 5.18 5.87
C VAL A 80 -11.24 5.06 5.73
N SER A 81 -10.50 6.16 5.91
CA SER A 81 -9.04 6.17 5.87
C SER A 81 -8.43 5.30 6.98
N LEU A 82 -8.93 5.41 8.21
CA LEU A 82 -8.45 4.60 9.35
C LEU A 82 -8.65 3.10 9.11
N VAL A 83 -9.82 2.71 8.62
CA VAL A 83 -10.11 1.30 8.32
C VAL A 83 -9.20 0.79 7.20
N GLY A 84 -9.11 1.51 6.09
CA GLY A 84 -8.27 1.13 4.95
C GLY A 84 -6.78 1.04 5.33
N ALA A 85 -6.26 2.08 6.00
CA ALA A 85 -4.87 2.11 6.46
C ALA A 85 -4.59 1.05 7.53
N GLY A 86 -5.53 0.81 8.46
CA GLY A 86 -5.41 -0.23 9.47
C GLY A 86 -5.29 -1.62 8.85
N ILE A 87 -6.15 -1.95 7.89
CA ILE A 87 -6.07 -3.22 7.15
C ILE A 87 -4.71 -3.32 6.42
N SER A 88 -4.27 -2.26 5.76
CA SER A 88 -3.00 -2.24 5.03
C SER A 88 -1.81 -2.47 5.95
N VAL A 89 -1.75 -1.79 7.10
CA VAL A 89 -0.68 -1.96 8.11
C VAL A 89 -0.63 -3.40 8.62
N VAL A 90 -1.79 -4.03 8.88
CA VAL A 90 -1.85 -5.44 9.31
C VAL A 90 -1.34 -6.37 8.21
N VAL A 91 -1.78 -6.18 6.96
CA VAL A 91 -1.34 -6.99 5.82
C VAL A 91 0.17 -6.82 5.57
N GLU A 92 0.69 -5.61 5.67
CA GLU A 92 2.13 -5.32 5.56
C GLU A 92 2.93 -5.99 6.69
N ALA A 93 2.45 -5.94 7.92
CA ALA A 93 3.08 -6.63 9.04
C ALA A 93 3.14 -8.15 8.82
N MET A 94 2.07 -8.74 8.27
CA MET A 94 2.04 -10.17 7.89
C MET A 94 3.00 -10.50 6.74
N ALA A 95 3.32 -9.53 5.88
CA ALA A 95 4.23 -9.71 4.76
C ALA A 95 5.71 -9.79 5.20
N ILE A 96 6.09 -9.24 6.36
CA ILE A 96 7.49 -9.14 6.81
C ILE A 96 8.18 -10.52 6.85
N SER A 97 7.54 -11.51 7.47
CA SER A 97 8.13 -12.85 7.60
C SER A 97 8.36 -13.54 6.25
N PRO A 98 7.37 -13.64 5.35
CA PRO A 98 7.58 -14.25 4.04
C PRO A 98 8.47 -13.42 3.11
N LEU A 99 8.56 -12.08 3.28
CA LEU A 99 9.53 -11.25 2.54
C LEU A 99 10.97 -11.55 2.95
N LYS A 100 11.22 -11.72 4.24
CA LYS A 100 12.56 -12.08 4.75
C LYS A 100 13.09 -13.37 4.13
N THR A 101 12.21 -14.30 3.82
CA THR A 101 12.55 -15.58 3.17
C THR A 101 12.37 -15.56 1.65
N MET A 102 12.15 -14.38 1.05
CA MET A 102 11.98 -14.18 -0.40
C MET A 102 10.83 -15.00 -1.00
N GLN A 103 9.80 -15.30 -0.23
CA GLN A 103 8.64 -16.05 -0.69
C GLN A 103 7.70 -15.18 -1.52
N LYS A 104 7.11 -15.75 -2.57
CA LYS A 104 6.09 -15.07 -3.38
C LYS A 104 4.91 -14.56 -2.55
N LYS A 105 4.52 -15.29 -1.50
CA LYS A 105 3.44 -14.89 -0.58
C LYS A 105 3.68 -13.50 0.03
N GLY A 106 4.93 -13.15 0.36
CA GLY A 106 5.26 -11.82 0.87
C GLY A 106 5.00 -10.71 -0.15
N TRP A 107 5.36 -10.96 -1.40
CA TRP A 107 5.08 -10.05 -2.50
C TRP A 107 3.57 -9.91 -2.75
N ASP A 108 2.82 -11.03 -2.77
CA ASP A 108 1.36 -11.04 -2.96
C ASP A 108 0.66 -10.22 -1.85
N LEU A 109 1.13 -10.29 -0.61
CA LEU A 109 0.60 -9.50 0.51
C LEU A 109 0.89 -8.00 0.35
N LEU A 110 2.10 -7.62 -0.09
CA LEU A 110 2.41 -6.21 -0.37
C LEU A 110 1.55 -5.66 -1.51
N PHE A 111 1.38 -6.45 -2.55
CA PHE A 111 0.52 -6.06 -3.68
C PHE A 111 -0.93 -5.86 -3.22
N LEU A 112 -1.44 -6.76 -2.38
CA LEU A 112 -2.77 -6.63 -1.78
C LEU A 112 -2.89 -5.39 -0.87
N SER A 113 -1.90 -5.14 -0.02
CA SER A 113 -1.85 -3.95 0.85
C SER A 113 -1.91 -2.66 0.03
N THR A 114 -1.12 -2.58 -1.04
CA THR A 114 -1.13 -1.41 -1.95
C THR A 114 -2.51 -1.21 -2.60
N LEU A 115 -3.18 -2.29 -3.02
CA LEU A 115 -4.55 -2.22 -3.56
C LEU A 115 -5.55 -1.70 -2.52
N VAL A 116 -5.48 -2.22 -1.29
CA VAL A 116 -6.37 -1.80 -0.19
C VAL A 116 -6.13 -0.33 0.17
N SER A 117 -4.86 0.08 0.29
CA SER A 117 -4.49 1.47 0.56
C SER A 117 -4.99 2.41 -0.53
N PHE A 118 -4.80 2.04 -1.80
CA PHE A 118 -5.28 2.84 -2.93
C PHE A 118 -6.80 2.96 -2.93
N ALA A 119 -7.52 1.84 -2.76
CA ALA A 119 -8.99 1.85 -2.71
C ALA A 119 -9.50 2.73 -1.55
N GLY A 120 -8.92 2.59 -0.35
CA GLY A 120 -9.26 3.40 0.81
C GLY A 120 -9.01 4.89 0.58
N ALA A 121 -7.86 5.25 -0.02
CA ALA A 121 -7.51 6.63 -0.33
C ALA A 121 -8.47 7.25 -1.37
N VAL A 122 -8.84 6.51 -2.41
CA VAL A 122 -9.80 6.96 -3.43
C VAL A 122 -11.18 7.18 -2.80
N VAL A 123 -11.69 6.20 -2.05
CA VAL A 123 -13.01 6.34 -1.39
C VAL A 123 -13.02 7.51 -0.42
N SER A 124 -12.00 7.66 0.42
CA SER A 124 -11.87 8.78 1.36
C SER A 124 -11.83 10.12 0.64
N SER A 125 -11.08 10.22 -0.47
CA SER A 125 -11.00 11.45 -1.28
C SER A 125 -12.31 11.80 -1.97
N LEU A 126 -13.06 10.80 -2.44
CA LEU A 126 -14.39 11.00 -3.04
C LEU A 126 -15.42 11.48 -2.00
N VAL A 127 -15.41 10.89 -0.80
CA VAL A 127 -16.30 11.31 0.30
C VAL A 127 -16.01 12.75 0.72
N SER A 128 -14.76 13.17 0.73
CA SER A 128 -14.35 14.55 1.06
C SER A 128 -14.37 15.50 -0.15
N VAL A 129 -14.82 15.04 -1.32
CA VAL A 129 -14.83 15.81 -2.60
C VAL A 129 -13.44 16.40 -2.91
N ASN A 130 -12.39 15.66 -2.57
CA ASN A 130 -11.00 16.07 -2.74
C ASN A 130 -10.39 15.44 -4.01
N ILE A 131 -10.57 16.08 -5.16
CA ILE A 131 -10.04 15.61 -6.44
C ILE A 131 -8.51 15.55 -6.43
N ILE A 132 -7.84 16.51 -5.78
CA ILE A 132 -6.37 16.53 -5.65
C ILE A 132 -5.91 15.30 -4.87
N GLY A 133 -6.65 14.89 -3.84
CA GLY A 133 -6.39 13.67 -3.08
C GLY A 133 -6.44 12.41 -3.94
N VAL A 134 -7.39 12.32 -4.87
CA VAL A 134 -7.47 11.19 -5.83
C VAL A 134 -6.24 11.16 -6.73
N VAL A 135 -5.80 12.30 -7.25
CA VAL A 135 -4.59 12.38 -8.11
C VAL A 135 -3.35 11.93 -7.35
N TRP A 136 -3.16 12.41 -6.11
CA TRP A 136 -2.03 11.98 -5.27
C TRP A 136 -2.09 10.49 -4.92
N ALA A 137 -3.26 9.96 -4.62
CA ALA A 137 -3.44 8.53 -4.38
C ALA A 137 -3.07 7.69 -5.61
N ALA A 138 -3.49 8.12 -6.81
CA ALA A 138 -3.16 7.45 -8.06
C ALA A 138 -1.67 7.48 -8.37
N LEU A 139 -0.99 8.63 -8.17
CA LEU A 139 0.46 8.74 -8.35
C LEU A 139 1.23 7.86 -7.36
N ALA A 140 0.86 7.88 -6.09
CA ALA A 140 1.49 7.05 -5.07
C ALA A 140 1.31 5.55 -5.37
N ALA A 141 0.10 5.14 -5.76
CA ALA A 141 -0.18 3.76 -6.15
C ALA A 141 0.60 3.35 -7.40
N ALA A 142 0.69 4.21 -8.42
CA ALA A 142 1.45 3.93 -9.64
C ALA A 142 2.94 3.68 -9.33
N ILE A 143 3.56 4.53 -8.49
CA ILE A 143 4.96 4.37 -8.07
C ILE A 143 5.12 3.06 -7.28
N SER A 144 4.20 2.76 -6.36
CA SER A 144 4.25 1.54 -5.54
C SER A 144 4.11 0.28 -6.40
N PHE A 145 3.15 0.25 -7.34
CA PHE A 145 2.97 -0.87 -8.24
C PHE A 145 4.16 -1.04 -9.19
N TYR A 146 4.72 0.05 -9.70
CA TYR A 146 5.92 0.00 -10.53
C TYR A 146 7.08 -0.69 -9.78
N ILE A 147 7.38 -0.25 -8.57
CA ILE A 147 8.44 -0.86 -7.74
C ILE A 147 8.14 -2.33 -7.45
N LEU A 148 6.90 -2.65 -7.07
CA LEU A 148 6.49 -4.04 -6.79
C LEU A 148 6.63 -4.96 -7.99
N LEU A 149 6.28 -4.50 -9.19
CA LEU A 149 6.42 -5.29 -10.42
C LEU A 149 7.87 -5.51 -10.78
N GLU A 150 8.73 -4.50 -10.63
CA GLU A 150 10.18 -4.59 -10.90
C GLU A 150 10.87 -5.63 -10.00
N VAL A 151 10.50 -5.70 -8.72
CA VAL A 151 11.11 -6.64 -7.77
C VAL A 151 10.48 -8.03 -7.78
N LYS A 152 9.33 -8.22 -8.43
CA LYS A 152 8.55 -9.47 -8.43
C LYS A 152 9.37 -10.70 -8.77
N SER A 153 10.25 -10.60 -9.78
CA SER A 153 11.05 -11.71 -10.29
C SER A 153 12.00 -12.33 -9.26
N TYR A 154 12.33 -11.59 -8.19
CA TYR A 154 13.21 -12.06 -7.13
C TYR A 154 12.47 -12.91 -6.08
N PHE A 155 11.14 -12.76 -5.98
CA PHE A 155 10.33 -13.49 -5.02
C PHE A 155 9.86 -14.83 -5.59
N GLY A 156 10.08 -15.92 -4.84
CA GLY A 156 9.78 -17.29 -5.26
C GLY A 156 10.87 -17.98 -6.08
N ALA A 157 11.82 -17.26 -6.67
CA ALA A 157 12.92 -17.85 -7.42
C ALA A 157 13.91 -18.62 -6.51
N LYS A 158 14.24 -18.06 -5.35
CA LYS A 158 15.10 -18.74 -4.35
C LYS A 158 14.46 -19.99 -3.77
N ALA A 159 13.15 -19.99 -3.56
CA ALA A 159 12.44 -21.19 -3.10
C ALA A 159 12.53 -22.33 -4.12
N LYS A 160 12.37 -22.03 -5.41
CA LYS A 160 12.52 -23.02 -6.50
C LYS A 160 13.95 -23.52 -6.66
N LEU A 161 14.96 -22.69 -6.41
CA LEU A 161 16.36 -23.11 -6.45
C LEU A 161 16.76 -23.97 -5.25
N ALA A 162 16.22 -23.67 -4.07
CA ALA A 162 16.45 -24.48 -2.87
C ALA A 162 15.78 -25.86 -2.96
N GLU A 163 14.58 -25.94 -3.54
CA GLU A 163 13.87 -27.19 -3.81
C GLU A 163 14.64 -28.06 -4.82
N LYS A 164 15.16 -27.45 -5.90
CA LYS A 164 15.94 -28.14 -6.92
C LYS A 164 17.34 -28.60 -6.46
N SER A 165 17.88 -28.02 -5.39
CA SER A 165 19.14 -28.44 -4.79
C SER A 165 18.98 -29.49 -3.69
N ALA A 166 17.74 -29.82 -3.32
CA ALA A 166 17.39 -30.83 -2.32
C ALA A 166 16.95 -32.19 -2.96
N GLU A 167 16.69 -32.18 -4.28
CA GLU A 167 16.50 -33.37 -5.12
C GLU A 167 17.84 -33.88 -5.69
#